data_bc2ba8a203abd6338715b7e037e01b58
#
_entry.id   bc2ba8a203abd6338715b7e037e01b58
#
_cell.length_a   1.000
_cell.length_b   1.000
_cell.length_c   1.000
_cell.angle_alpha   90.00
_cell.angle_beta   90.00
_cell.angle_gamma   90.00
#
_symmetry.space_group_name_H-M   'P 1'
#
loop_
_entity.id
_entity.type
_entity.pdbx_description
1 polymer ?
#
loop_
_entity_poly.entity_id
_entity_poly.type
_entity_poly.pdbx_seq_one_letter_code
_entity_poly.pdbx_strand_id
1 'polypeptide(L)'
;MSDSLVSRPEASRNGNPAQTAALDIVLLTGADRLSLDSVAFSLMDTCEAAYGITYDVRVSADAPDEIECAEPGQPVSDMEVLRIVSMPGGDTGLRSADTQVCPVSDCCLTCTVKHDAARMLEQLSGRSGIVLIALPIGVEGTPVAQYLDDLLSLNEWGAGMRIATIANAVGLDEFEERFFDDEPLCLAGTSEEDGVFDARSTGAVVSRLICEAMHVPELPMVGAGCMARHVDADGDCRCRDIIRAIADPGAIVCEDAHEVTLRALAAQQQEQKEELSVSPQ
;
A
#
# COMPACT_ATOMS: atom_id res chain seq x y z
N MET A 1 52.50 -55.15 16.67
CA MET A 1 52.71 -54.08 15.69
C MET A 1 51.57 -54.23 14.71
N SER A 2 50.48 -53.49 14.88
CA SER A 2 49.39 -53.48 13.94
C SER A 2 48.73 -52.10 14.06
N ASP A 3 48.98 -51.24 13.07
CA ASP A 3 48.43 -49.92 12.92
C ASP A 3 46.96 -50.03 12.51
N SER A 4 46.08 -49.48 13.36
CA SER A 4 44.68 -49.33 13.04
C SER A 4 44.48 -47.92 12.49
N LEU A 5 44.26 -47.83 11.16
CA LEU A 5 43.82 -46.64 10.48
C LEU A 5 42.35 -46.34 10.85
N VAL A 6 42.17 -45.27 11.64
CA VAL A 6 40.86 -44.70 11.95
C VAL A 6 40.44 -43.83 10.77
N SER A 7 39.45 -44.30 10.00
CA SER A 7 38.80 -43.53 8.93
C SER A 7 37.99 -42.39 9.56
N ARG A 8 38.32 -41.15 9.21
CA ARG A 8 37.46 -39.98 9.49
C ARG A 8 36.22 -40.04 8.63
N PRO A 9 35.01 -39.77 9.16
CA PRO A 9 33.82 -39.59 8.34
C PRO A 9 33.92 -38.27 7.57
N GLU A 10 33.81 -38.33 6.26
CA GLU A 10 33.60 -37.20 5.38
C GLU A 10 32.29 -36.52 5.75
N ALA A 11 32.38 -35.25 6.17
CA ALA A 11 31.23 -34.41 6.37
C ALA A 11 30.55 -34.12 5.03
N SER A 12 29.40 -34.70 4.84
CA SER A 12 28.48 -34.42 3.72
C SER A 12 28.11 -32.94 3.71
N ARG A 13 28.76 -32.16 2.85
CA ARG A 13 28.38 -30.78 2.52
C ARG A 13 27.23 -30.80 1.50
N ASN A 14 26.08 -31.24 1.89
CA ASN A 14 24.83 -30.92 1.20
C ASN A 14 24.10 -29.84 2.01
N GLY A 15 24.68 -28.66 2.05
CA GLY A 15 23.97 -27.45 2.39
C GLY A 15 23.20 -27.02 1.16
N ASN A 16 21.93 -27.38 1.09
CA ASN A 16 20.96 -26.68 0.27
C ASN A 16 21.09 -25.18 0.61
N PRO A 17 21.34 -24.25 -0.33
CA PRO A 17 21.35 -22.84 0.00
C PRO A 17 20.00 -22.56 0.64
N ALA A 18 20.00 -22.09 1.89
CA ALA A 18 18.80 -21.69 2.59
C ALA A 18 18.06 -20.75 1.63
N GLN A 19 16.88 -21.15 1.19
CA GLN A 19 15.99 -20.29 0.46
C GLN A 19 15.78 -19.07 1.36
N THR A 20 16.43 -17.96 1.00
CA THR A 20 16.26 -16.69 1.71
C THR A 20 14.77 -16.39 1.69
N ALA A 21 14.16 -16.31 2.86
CA ALA A 21 12.76 -15.98 2.99
C ALA A 21 12.52 -14.68 2.22
N ALA A 22 11.65 -14.71 1.23
CA ALA A 22 11.32 -13.55 0.42
C ALA A 22 10.03 -12.91 0.97
N LEU A 23 10.09 -11.59 1.22
CA LEU A 23 8.95 -10.80 1.67
C LEU A 23 8.67 -9.70 0.65
N ASP A 24 7.59 -9.83 -0.09
CA ASP A 24 7.16 -8.88 -1.11
C ASP A 24 6.30 -7.79 -0.48
N ILE A 25 6.59 -6.53 -0.77
CA ILE A 25 5.89 -5.38 -0.21
C ILE A 25 5.04 -4.73 -1.29
N VAL A 26 3.74 -4.66 -1.06
CA VAL A 26 2.77 -3.97 -1.91
C VAL A 26 2.34 -2.71 -1.18
N LEU A 27 2.57 -1.54 -1.79
CA LEU A 27 2.04 -0.27 -1.32
C LEU A 27 0.68 -0.03 -1.96
N LEU A 28 -0.32 0.31 -1.16
CA LEU A 28 -1.64 0.67 -1.64
C LEU A 28 -1.93 2.13 -1.27
N THR A 29 -2.28 2.93 -2.29
CA THR A 29 -2.65 4.34 -2.18
C THR A 29 -4.12 4.54 -2.55
N GLY A 30 -4.69 5.67 -2.20
CA GLY A 30 -6.05 6.04 -2.57
C GLY A 30 -6.35 7.49 -2.21
N ALA A 31 -7.33 8.07 -2.89
CA ALA A 31 -7.81 9.43 -2.64
C ALA A 31 -9.12 9.45 -1.83
N ASP A 32 -9.72 8.30 -1.58
CA ASP A 32 -10.89 8.17 -0.73
C ASP A 32 -10.82 6.93 0.16
N ARG A 33 -11.44 7.06 1.33
CA ARG A 33 -11.39 6.04 2.37
C ARG A 33 -12.10 4.75 2.00
N LEU A 34 -13.28 4.85 1.39
CA LEU A 34 -14.11 3.69 1.10
C LEU A 34 -13.44 2.80 0.05
N SER A 35 -12.92 3.39 -1.01
CA SER A 35 -12.19 2.65 -2.04
C SER A 35 -10.92 2.02 -1.50
N LEU A 36 -10.14 2.79 -0.73
CA LEU A 36 -8.91 2.29 -0.13
C LEU A 36 -9.17 1.09 0.79
N ASP A 37 -10.13 1.21 1.71
CA ASP A 37 -10.47 0.15 2.67
C ASP A 37 -11.07 -1.06 1.97
N SER A 38 -11.96 -0.87 0.97
CA SER A 38 -12.57 -1.96 0.20
C SER A 38 -11.53 -2.77 -0.56
N VAL A 39 -10.62 -2.10 -1.26
CA VAL A 39 -9.55 -2.77 -2.00
C VAL A 39 -8.58 -3.45 -1.05
N ALA A 40 -8.17 -2.78 0.03
CA ALA A 40 -7.28 -3.37 1.04
C ALA A 40 -7.90 -4.64 1.65
N PHE A 41 -9.18 -4.59 2.02
CA PHE A 41 -9.90 -5.74 2.56
C PHE A 41 -9.96 -6.88 1.54
N SER A 42 -10.37 -6.59 0.30
CA SER A 42 -10.46 -7.57 -0.78
C SER A 42 -9.12 -8.25 -1.04
N LEU A 43 -8.03 -7.49 -1.17
CA LEU A 43 -6.68 -8.03 -1.38
C LEU A 43 -6.22 -8.90 -0.22
N MET A 44 -6.45 -8.47 1.03
CA MET A 44 -6.08 -9.23 2.22
C MET A 44 -6.86 -10.53 2.37
N ASP A 45 -8.11 -10.58 1.92
CA ASP A 45 -8.94 -11.79 1.92
C ASP A 45 -8.42 -12.85 0.95
N THR A 46 -7.77 -12.45 -0.13
CA THR A 46 -7.19 -13.37 -1.12
C THR A 46 -5.91 -14.08 -0.65
N CYS A 47 -5.32 -13.68 0.49
CA CYS A 47 -4.05 -14.22 0.96
C CYS A 47 -3.99 -14.36 2.48
N GLU A 48 -4.29 -15.55 3.01
CA GLU A 48 -4.29 -15.81 4.45
C GLU A 48 -2.92 -15.58 5.13
N ALA A 49 -1.84 -15.79 4.39
CA ALA A 49 -0.47 -15.63 4.89
C ALA A 49 0.07 -14.19 4.75
N ALA A 50 -0.74 -13.23 4.29
CA ALA A 50 -0.31 -11.85 4.16
C ALA A 50 -0.30 -11.10 5.49
N TYR A 51 0.66 -10.19 5.64
CA TYR A 51 0.72 -9.19 6.69
C TYR A 51 0.05 -7.91 6.18
N GLY A 52 -0.76 -7.26 7.01
CA GLY A 52 -1.38 -5.97 6.70
C GLY A 52 -0.86 -4.88 7.62
N ILE A 53 -0.51 -3.74 7.06
CA ILE A 53 -0.19 -2.51 7.80
C ILE A 53 -1.03 -1.42 7.16
N THR A 54 -2.05 -0.95 7.88
CA THR A 54 -2.93 0.11 7.38
C THR A 54 -2.71 1.37 8.20
N TYR A 55 -2.51 2.48 7.53
CA TYR A 55 -2.42 3.79 8.14
C TYR A 55 -3.68 4.59 7.88
N ASP A 56 -4.14 5.24 8.92
CA ASP A 56 -5.28 6.14 8.88
C ASP A 56 -4.93 7.46 9.56
N VAL A 57 -5.66 8.51 9.22
CA VAL A 57 -5.51 9.83 9.83
C VAL A 57 -6.82 10.19 10.50
N ARG A 58 -6.73 10.69 11.71
CA ARG A 58 -7.86 11.26 12.42
C ARG A 58 -7.50 12.61 13.03
N VAL A 59 -8.50 13.42 13.29
CA VAL A 59 -8.35 14.62 14.10
C VAL A 59 -7.98 14.22 15.52
N SER A 60 -6.99 14.88 16.11
CA SER A 60 -6.59 14.63 17.50
C SER A 60 -7.71 15.00 18.45
N ALA A 61 -7.92 14.19 19.50
CA ALA A 61 -8.90 14.50 20.54
C ALA A 61 -8.57 15.76 21.36
N ASP A 62 -7.30 16.18 21.32
CA ASP A 62 -6.80 17.38 22.00
C ASP A 62 -6.72 18.60 21.06
N ALA A 63 -7.22 18.47 19.81
CA ALA A 63 -7.25 19.58 18.86
C ALA A 63 -8.13 20.73 19.42
N PRO A 64 -7.70 22.00 19.27
CA PRO A 64 -8.54 23.13 19.64
C PRO A 64 -9.80 23.18 18.77
N ASP A 65 -10.92 23.66 19.33
CA ASP A 65 -12.21 23.76 18.64
C ASP A 65 -12.19 24.66 17.37
N GLU A 66 -11.12 25.42 17.16
CA GLU A 66 -10.90 26.24 15.97
C GLU A 66 -9.61 25.74 15.28
N ILE A 67 -9.75 24.90 14.26
CA ILE A 67 -8.64 24.48 13.40
C ILE A 67 -8.37 25.59 12.39
N GLU A 68 -7.38 26.46 12.65
CA GLU A 68 -6.85 27.32 11.60
C GLU A 68 -6.23 26.44 10.50
N CYS A 69 -6.63 26.66 9.24
CA CYS A 69 -6.03 25.99 8.09
C CYS A 69 -4.52 26.09 8.17
N ALA A 70 -3.84 24.97 8.32
CA ALA A 70 -2.39 24.95 8.43
C ALA A 70 -1.77 25.52 7.15
N GLU A 71 -0.94 26.55 7.28
CA GLU A 71 -0.17 27.08 6.17
C GLU A 71 0.79 25.99 5.65
N PRO A 72 1.10 25.97 4.32
CA PRO A 72 2.02 25.00 3.74
C PRO A 72 3.36 25.01 4.50
N GLY A 73 3.69 23.89 5.14
CA GLY A 73 4.92 23.72 5.91
C GLY A 73 4.80 23.87 7.42
N GLN A 74 3.61 24.12 7.96
CA GLN A 74 3.39 24.00 9.41
C GLN A 74 3.24 22.53 9.83
N PRO A 75 3.79 22.12 10.98
CA PRO A 75 3.55 20.79 11.52
C PRO A 75 2.06 20.67 11.81
N VAL A 76 1.44 19.62 11.34
CA VAL A 76 0.03 19.31 11.55
C VAL A 76 -0.12 18.85 13.00
N SER A 77 -0.27 19.80 13.93
CA SER A 77 -0.37 19.55 15.37
C SER A 77 -1.66 18.83 15.77
N ASP A 78 -2.64 18.85 14.88
CA ASP A 78 -4.01 18.42 15.18
C ASP A 78 -4.38 17.08 14.54
N MET A 79 -3.42 16.39 13.94
CA MET A 79 -3.59 15.04 13.37
C MET A 79 -2.92 13.96 14.21
N GLU A 80 -3.59 12.84 14.30
CA GLU A 80 -3.00 11.59 14.76
C GLU A 80 -2.99 10.58 13.63
N VAL A 81 -1.90 9.84 13.50
CA VAL A 81 -1.81 8.71 12.58
C VAL A 81 -2.11 7.44 13.35
N LEU A 82 -3.13 6.72 12.92
CA LEU A 82 -3.45 5.38 13.40
C LEU A 82 -2.74 4.35 12.53
N ARG A 83 -2.04 3.43 13.16
CA ARG A 83 -1.52 2.23 12.51
C ARG A 83 -2.31 1.02 12.97
N ILE A 84 -2.85 0.28 12.01
CA ILE A 84 -3.53 -0.99 12.24
C ILE A 84 -2.67 -2.09 11.63
N VAL A 85 -2.19 -3.00 12.48
CA VAL A 85 -1.37 -4.15 12.04
C VAL A 85 -2.22 -5.41 12.07
N SER A 86 -2.33 -6.08 10.93
CA SER A 86 -3.01 -7.35 10.77
C SER A 86 -2.00 -8.46 10.52
N MET A 87 -1.91 -9.41 11.43
CA MET A 87 -1.01 -10.57 11.33
C MET A 87 -1.76 -11.78 10.77
N PRO A 88 -1.09 -12.65 10.01
CA PRO A 88 -1.67 -13.93 9.58
C PRO A 88 -2.18 -14.70 10.77
N GLY A 89 -3.38 -15.30 10.63
CA GLY A 89 -3.94 -16.19 11.64
C GLY A 89 -3.07 -17.44 11.77
N GLY A 90 -2.64 -17.75 13.00
CA GLY A 90 -1.98 -19.03 13.29
C GLY A 90 -2.97 -20.21 13.15
N ASP A 91 -2.85 -21.23 13.98
CA ASP A 91 -3.69 -22.45 13.98
C ASP A 91 -5.20 -22.20 14.05
N THR A 92 -5.63 -21.00 14.46
CA THR A 92 -7.05 -20.63 14.55
C THR A 92 -7.65 -20.10 13.25
N GLY A 93 -6.83 -19.78 12.24
CA GLY A 93 -7.27 -19.17 10.99
C GLY A 93 -7.79 -17.72 11.11
N LEU A 94 -7.89 -17.18 12.34
CA LEU A 94 -8.37 -15.81 12.56
C LEU A 94 -7.20 -14.84 12.57
N ARG A 95 -7.30 -13.78 11.79
CA ARG A 95 -6.32 -12.67 11.81
C ARG A 95 -6.41 -11.94 13.14
N SER A 96 -5.26 -11.62 13.70
CA SER A 96 -5.20 -10.67 14.82
C SER A 96 -4.93 -9.27 14.27
N ALA A 97 -5.65 -8.29 14.81
CA ALA A 97 -5.40 -6.88 14.50
C ALA A 97 -5.03 -6.13 15.79
N ASP A 98 -4.01 -5.29 15.70
CA ASP A 98 -3.58 -4.38 16.77
C ASP A 98 -3.59 -2.95 16.23
N THR A 99 -4.14 -2.03 17.01
CA THR A 99 -4.26 -0.61 16.63
C THR A 99 -3.42 0.24 17.57
N GLN A 100 -2.55 1.05 17.00
CA GLN A 100 -1.69 1.96 17.76
C GLN A 100 -1.73 3.37 17.16
N VAL A 101 -1.63 4.37 18.04
CA VAL A 101 -1.44 5.75 17.64
C VAL A 101 0.04 5.99 17.41
N CYS A 102 0.39 6.46 16.22
CA CYS A 102 1.73 6.89 15.89
C CYS A 102 1.80 8.41 16.07
N PRO A 103 2.65 8.92 16.97
CA PRO A 103 2.79 10.36 17.11
C PRO A 103 3.34 10.95 15.81
N VAL A 104 2.73 12.03 15.35
CA VAL A 104 3.26 12.82 14.24
C VAL A 104 4.46 13.59 14.78
N SER A 105 5.64 13.01 14.67
CA SER A 105 6.88 13.57 15.18
C SER A 105 7.74 14.24 14.11
N ASP A 106 7.36 14.05 12.86
CA ASP A 106 8.11 14.49 11.70
C ASP A 106 7.48 15.73 11.03
N CYS A 107 8.18 16.29 10.08
CA CYS A 107 7.78 17.52 9.41
C CYS A 107 6.51 17.38 8.55
N CYS A 108 6.06 16.15 8.25
CA CYS A 108 4.86 15.91 7.44
C CYS A 108 4.34 14.47 7.61
N LEU A 109 3.09 14.26 7.18
CA LEU A 109 2.42 12.97 7.22
C LEU A 109 3.22 11.87 6.51
N THR A 110 3.72 12.12 5.29
CA THR A 110 4.52 11.17 4.51
C THR A 110 5.79 10.74 5.27
N CYS A 111 6.47 11.68 5.96
CA CYS A 111 7.66 11.37 6.75
C CYS A 111 7.33 10.46 7.93
N THR A 112 6.26 10.75 8.65
CA THR A 112 5.79 9.93 9.76
C THR A 112 5.49 8.51 9.30
N VAL A 113 4.74 8.36 8.22
CA VAL A 113 4.32 7.06 7.69
C VAL A 113 5.51 6.23 7.19
N LYS A 114 6.41 6.81 6.38
CA LYS A 114 7.56 6.06 5.84
C LYS A 114 8.53 5.60 6.93
N HIS A 115 8.77 6.42 7.99
CA HIS A 115 9.63 6.04 9.09
C HIS A 115 9.00 4.96 9.96
N ASP A 116 7.68 5.03 10.17
CA ASP A 116 6.97 3.99 10.92
C ASP A 116 6.89 2.68 10.12
N ALA A 117 6.60 2.74 8.83
CA ALA A 117 6.59 1.58 7.95
C ALA A 117 7.94 0.85 7.95
N ALA A 118 9.05 1.60 7.91
CA ALA A 118 10.39 1.03 8.02
C ALA A 118 10.61 0.25 9.33
N ARG A 119 10.16 0.82 10.47
CA ARG A 119 10.22 0.14 11.78
C ARG A 119 9.36 -1.14 11.81
N MET A 120 8.21 -1.12 11.14
CA MET A 120 7.35 -2.30 11.05
C MET A 120 7.98 -3.39 10.18
N LEU A 121 8.58 -3.02 9.05
CA LEU A 121 9.30 -3.97 8.19
C LEU A 121 10.51 -4.60 8.89
N GLU A 122 11.25 -3.83 9.67
CA GLU A 122 12.35 -4.36 10.50
C GLU A 122 11.85 -5.46 11.46
N GLN A 123 10.67 -5.28 12.07
CA GLN A 123 10.05 -6.31 12.94
C GLN A 123 9.62 -7.57 12.17
N LEU A 124 9.40 -7.46 10.86
CA LEU A 124 9.08 -8.57 9.98
C LEU A 124 10.32 -9.23 9.36
N SER A 125 11.52 -8.78 9.74
CA SER A 125 12.78 -9.37 9.24
C SER A 125 12.81 -10.89 9.41
N GLY A 126 13.26 -11.58 8.38
CA GLY A 126 13.33 -13.04 8.35
C GLY A 126 11.98 -13.75 8.14
N ARG A 127 10.88 -12.99 7.96
CA ARG A 127 9.59 -13.53 7.55
C ARG A 127 9.54 -13.71 6.04
N SER A 128 8.58 -14.50 5.57
CA SER A 128 8.30 -14.70 4.15
C SER A 128 6.82 -14.47 3.87
N GLY A 129 6.50 -14.12 2.65
CA GLY A 129 5.13 -13.87 2.23
C GLY A 129 4.95 -12.50 1.58
N ILE A 130 3.81 -11.87 1.81
CA ILE A 130 3.48 -10.56 1.26
C ILE A 130 3.07 -9.63 2.40
N VAL A 131 3.54 -8.40 2.35
CA VAL A 131 3.07 -7.29 3.21
C VAL A 131 2.28 -6.33 2.35
N LEU A 132 1.03 -6.08 2.70
CA LEU A 132 0.23 -4.99 2.17
C LEU A 132 0.36 -3.79 3.10
N ILE A 133 0.85 -2.67 2.59
CA ILE A 133 0.92 -1.40 3.32
C ILE A 133 -0.06 -0.44 2.67
N ALA A 134 -1.21 -0.22 3.31
CA ALA A 134 -2.17 0.79 2.89
C ALA A 134 -1.78 2.14 3.51
N LEU A 135 -1.47 3.11 2.65
CA LEU A 135 -1.05 4.45 3.05
C LEU A 135 -2.27 5.31 3.40
N PRO A 136 -2.11 6.36 4.20
CA PRO A 136 -3.20 7.31 4.42
C PRO A 136 -3.68 7.96 3.12
N ILE A 137 -4.92 8.43 3.11
CA ILE A 137 -5.50 9.14 1.97
C ILE A 137 -4.55 10.24 1.49
N GLY A 138 -4.33 10.30 0.17
CA GLY A 138 -3.53 11.34 -0.48
C GLY A 138 -2.02 11.22 -0.30
N VAL A 139 -1.53 10.26 0.46
CA VAL A 139 -0.08 10.01 0.58
C VAL A 139 0.42 9.30 -0.67
N GLU A 140 1.38 9.92 -1.35
CA GLU A 140 2.01 9.37 -2.54
C GLU A 140 2.85 8.13 -2.19
N GLY A 141 2.75 7.09 -3.02
CA GLY A 141 3.47 5.83 -2.85
C GLY A 141 4.95 5.93 -3.22
N THR A 142 5.29 6.72 -4.25
CA THR A 142 6.66 6.83 -4.77
C THR A 142 7.67 7.31 -3.71
N PRO A 143 7.44 8.39 -2.94
CA PRO A 143 8.38 8.82 -1.91
C PRO A 143 8.54 7.78 -0.78
N VAL A 144 7.48 7.04 -0.48
CA VAL A 144 7.52 5.97 0.53
C VAL A 144 8.30 4.77 -0.02
N ALA A 145 8.01 4.34 -1.26
CA ALA A 145 8.70 3.24 -1.92
C ALA A 145 10.20 3.49 -2.03
N GLN A 146 10.61 4.66 -2.51
CA GLN A 146 12.02 5.03 -2.63
C GLN A 146 12.75 4.99 -1.29
N TYR A 147 12.15 5.59 -0.27
CA TYR A 147 12.75 5.59 1.07
C TYR A 147 12.90 4.17 1.64
N LEU A 148 11.87 3.32 1.47
CA LEU A 148 11.94 1.94 1.94
C LEU A 148 12.96 1.12 1.13
N ASP A 149 13.00 1.25 -0.20
CA ASP A 149 13.95 0.54 -1.06
C ASP A 149 15.40 0.87 -0.71
N ASP A 150 15.69 2.15 -0.47
CA ASP A 150 17.00 2.60 0.00
C ASP A 150 17.38 1.93 1.34
N LEU A 151 16.45 1.92 2.30
CA LEU A 151 16.71 1.29 3.61
C LEU A 151 16.88 -0.22 3.51
N LEU A 152 16.04 -0.91 2.73
CA LEU A 152 16.13 -2.35 2.51
C LEU A 152 17.47 -2.73 1.88
N SER A 153 17.97 -1.89 0.97
CA SER A 153 19.25 -2.11 0.30
C SER A 153 20.46 -1.86 1.20
N LEU A 154 20.35 -0.94 2.17
CA LEU A 154 21.44 -0.52 3.03
C LEU A 154 21.54 -1.34 4.32
N ASN A 155 20.50 -2.05 4.72
CA ASN A 155 20.43 -2.73 6.01
C ASN A 155 20.31 -4.26 5.86
N GLU A 156 21.01 -5.00 6.72
CA GLU A 156 20.97 -6.46 6.75
C GLU A 156 19.57 -7.02 7.04
N TRP A 157 18.75 -6.30 7.83
CA TRP A 157 17.39 -6.72 8.13
C TRP A 157 16.47 -6.69 6.90
N GLY A 158 16.81 -5.89 5.89
CA GLY A 158 16.08 -5.82 4.61
C GLY A 158 16.38 -6.98 3.65
N ALA A 159 17.36 -7.83 3.98
CA ALA A 159 17.73 -8.94 3.11
C ALA A 159 16.55 -9.88 2.82
N GLY A 160 16.24 -10.06 1.54
CA GLY A 160 15.09 -10.85 1.10
C GLY A 160 13.76 -10.11 1.06
N MET A 161 13.74 -8.81 1.37
CA MET A 161 12.58 -7.94 1.18
C MET A 161 12.72 -7.13 -0.10
N ARG A 162 11.59 -6.81 -0.75
CA ARG A 162 11.56 -5.91 -1.90
C ARG A 162 10.21 -5.20 -2.03
N ILE A 163 10.25 -4.00 -2.56
CA ILE A 163 9.03 -3.32 -3.01
C ILE A 163 8.57 -4.01 -4.31
N ALA A 164 7.43 -4.66 -4.26
CA ALA A 164 6.88 -5.39 -5.41
C ALA A 164 6.11 -4.46 -6.34
N THR A 165 5.28 -3.56 -5.80
CA THR A 165 4.48 -2.64 -6.61
C THR A 165 3.90 -1.50 -5.76
N ILE A 166 3.50 -0.43 -6.47
CA ILE A 166 2.58 0.58 -5.98
C ILE A 166 1.26 0.36 -6.69
N ALA A 167 0.18 0.16 -5.94
CA ALA A 167 -1.17 0.05 -6.44
C ALA A 167 -2.00 1.24 -5.95
N ASN A 168 -2.93 1.74 -6.78
CA ASN A 168 -3.82 2.83 -6.40
C ASN A 168 -5.29 2.39 -6.51
N ALA A 169 -5.99 2.37 -5.38
CA ALA A 169 -7.40 2.04 -5.29
C ALA A 169 -8.25 3.20 -5.85
N VAL A 170 -9.15 2.89 -6.79
CA VAL A 170 -10.04 3.88 -7.41
C VAL A 170 -11.48 3.37 -7.37
N GLY A 171 -12.37 4.13 -6.73
CA GLY A 171 -13.82 3.93 -6.82
C GLY A 171 -14.38 4.70 -7.99
N LEU A 172 -15.10 4.05 -8.90
CA LEU A 172 -15.66 4.70 -10.09
C LEU A 172 -16.91 5.52 -9.77
N ASP A 173 -17.61 5.25 -8.65
CA ASP A 173 -18.86 5.91 -8.27
C ASP A 173 -18.70 7.45 -8.13
N GLU A 174 -17.60 7.91 -7.57
CA GLU A 174 -17.32 9.33 -7.31
C GLU A 174 -16.09 9.83 -8.09
N PHE A 175 -15.55 9.00 -9.00
CA PHE A 175 -14.27 9.30 -9.66
C PHE A 175 -14.30 10.61 -10.43
N GLU A 176 -15.32 10.83 -11.26
CA GLU A 176 -15.39 12.02 -12.11
C GLU A 176 -15.54 13.29 -11.27
N GLU A 177 -16.38 13.25 -10.22
CA GLU A 177 -16.56 14.35 -9.29
C GLU A 177 -15.24 14.70 -8.59
N ARG A 178 -14.56 13.72 -8.03
CA ARG A 178 -13.26 13.90 -7.35
C ARG A 178 -12.14 14.33 -8.29
N PHE A 179 -12.12 13.82 -9.52
CA PHE A 179 -11.10 14.12 -10.50
C PHE A 179 -11.12 15.60 -10.94
N PHE A 180 -12.31 16.19 -11.02
CA PHE A 180 -12.51 17.60 -11.38
C PHE A 180 -12.66 18.52 -10.17
N ASP A 181 -12.48 18.01 -8.97
CA ASP A 181 -12.63 18.78 -7.74
C ASP A 181 -11.37 19.62 -7.46
N ASP A 182 -11.54 20.94 -7.38
CA ASP A 182 -10.49 21.90 -7.08
C ASP A 182 -10.36 22.19 -5.56
N GLU A 183 -11.27 21.65 -4.74
CA GLU A 183 -11.24 21.84 -3.29
C GLU A 183 -10.08 21.02 -2.65
N PRO A 184 -9.54 21.47 -1.51
CA PRO A 184 -8.51 20.75 -0.78
C PRO A 184 -8.94 19.33 -0.39
N LEU A 185 -8.06 18.36 -0.57
CA LEU A 185 -8.36 16.97 -0.20
C LEU A 185 -8.54 16.85 1.32
N CYS A 186 -9.71 16.35 1.74
CA CYS A 186 -9.96 16.03 3.13
C CYS A 186 -9.20 14.75 3.55
N LEU A 187 -8.28 14.90 4.49
CA LEU A 187 -7.49 13.77 5.03
C LEU A 187 -8.20 13.11 6.23
N ALA A 188 -8.91 13.87 7.02
CA ALA A 188 -9.65 13.40 8.20
C ALA A 188 -10.79 14.38 8.52
N GLY A 189 -11.81 13.87 9.23
CA GLY A 189 -13.00 14.65 9.59
C GLY A 189 -14.16 14.42 8.62
N THR A 190 -15.32 15.01 8.94
CA THR A 190 -16.57 14.84 8.19
C THR A 190 -17.18 16.14 7.72
N SER A 191 -16.63 17.28 8.15
CA SER A 191 -17.10 18.61 7.80
C SER A 191 -15.95 19.58 7.57
N GLU A 192 -16.24 20.72 6.93
CA GLU A 192 -15.25 21.79 6.74
C GLU A 192 -14.75 22.38 8.07
N GLU A 193 -15.56 22.31 9.13
CA GLU A 193 -15.23 22.87 10.44
C GLU A 193 -14.34 21.95 11.28
N ASP A 194 -14.47 20.60 11.06
CA ASP A 194 -13.74 19.58 11.84
C ASP A 194 -12.72 18.81 11.00
N GLY A 195 -12.47 19.26 9.76
CA GLY A 195 -11.63 18.52 8.81
C GLY A 195 -10.17 18.93 8.84
N VAL A 196 -9.29 17.99 8.60
CA VAL A 196 -7.89 18.23 8.26
C VAL A 196 -7.71 18.06 6.76
N PHE A 197 -7.15 19.07 6.12
CA PHE A 197 -7.06 19.15 4.67
C PHE A 197 -5.61 19.18 4.17
N ASP A 198 -5.39 18.59 3.00
CA ASP A 198 -4.16 18.77 2.25
C ASP A 198 -4.19 20.11 1.52
N ALA A 199 -3.03 20.73 1.33
CA ALA A 199 -2.92 21.95 0.53
C ALA A 199 -3.15 21.72 -0.96
N ARG A 200 -3.11 20.46 -1.42
CA ARG A 200 -3.38 20.07 -2.80
C ARG A 200 -4.87 19.85 -3.02
N SER A 201 -5.37 20.20 -4.21
CA SER A 201 -6.76 19.89 -4.57
C SER A 201 -6.96 18.37 -4.72
N THR A 202 -8.18 17.91 -4.49
CA THR A 202 -8.60 16.51 -4.63
C THR A 202 -8.24 15.97 -6.01
N GLY A 203 -8.57 16.70 -7.09
CA GLY A 203 -8.28 16.27 -8.46
C GLY A 203 -6.78 16.16 -8.76
N ALA A 204 -5.96 17.06 -8.21
CA ALA A 204 -4.51 16.96 -8.36
C ALA A 204 -3.94 15.72 -7.66
N VAL A 205 -4.45 15.39 -6.46
CA VAL A 205 -4.04 14.19 -5.73
C VAL A 205 -4.48 12.93 -6.46
N VAL A 206 -5.74 12.83 -6.88
CA VAL A 206 -6.27 11.70 -7.67
C VAL A 206 -5.40 11.44 -8.89
N SER A 207 -5.14 12.49 -9.68
CA SER A 207 -4.30 12.39 -10.88
C SER A 207 -2.90 11.89 -10.56
N ARG A 208 -2.29 12.40 -9.49
CA ARG A 208 -0.94 12.06 -9.09
C ARG A 208 -0.81 10.61 -8.66
N LEU A 209 -1.74 10.12 -7.83
CA LEU A 209 -1.75 8.75 -7.34
C LEU A 209 -1.94 7.72 -8.47
N ILE A 210 -2.80 8.02 -9.45
CA ILE A 210 -2.98 7.15 -10.61
C ILE A 210 -1.72 7.16 -11.49
N CYS A 211 -1.11 8.33 -11.72
CA CYS A 211 0.08 8.46 -12.56
C CYS A 211 1.30 7.69 -12.02
N GLU A 212 1.44 7.57 -10.70
CA GLU A 212 2.57 6.84 -10.09
C GLU A 212 2.35 5.34 -9.92
N ALA A 213 1.09 4.88 -10.04
CA ALA A 213 0.73 3.50 -9.78
C ALA A 213 1.12 2.56 -10.93
N MET A 214 1.66 1.40 -10.59
CA MET A 214 1.87 0.30 -11.53
C MET A 214 0.63 -0.56 -11.71
N HIS A 215 -0.29 -0.52 -10.75
CA HIS A 215 -1.58 -1.21 -10.78
C HIS A 215 -2.68 -0.27 -10.32
N VAL A 216 -3.78 -0.25 -11.03
CA VAL A 216 -4.96 0.54 -10.69
C VAL A 216 -6.16 -0.41 -10.55
N PRO A 217 -6.37 -1.02 -9.36
CA PRO A 217 -7.57 -1.79 -9.07
C PRO A 217 -8.78 -0.85 -8.93
N GLU A 218 -9.77 -1.04 -9.79
CA GLU A 218 -11.00 -0.26 -9.84
C GLU A 218 -12.13 -0.96 -9.08
N LEU A 219 -12.92 -0.18 -8.36
CA LEU A 219 -14.22 -0.62 -7.84
C LEU A 219 -15.31 -0.12 -8.80
N PRO A 220 -16.05 -1.02 -9.46
CA PRO A 220 -17.07 -0.64 -10.41
C PRO A 220 -18.22 0.11 -9.74
N MET A 221 -18.90 0.99 -10.47
CA MET A 221 -20.08 1.70 -9.99
C MET A 221 -21.15 0.74 -9.52
N VAL A 222 -21.63 0.93 -8.30
CA VAL A 222 -22.79 0.22 -7.74
C VAL A 222 -24.01 1.10 -7.95
N GLY A 223 -24.89 0.71 -8.87
CA GLY A 223 -26.11 1.47 -9.14
C GLY A 223 -26.93 1.73 -7.87
N ALA A 224 -27.46 2.94 -7.74
CA ALA A 224 -28.27 3.38 -6.61
C ALA A 224 -29.55 2.54 -6.46
N GLY A 225 -29.46 1.47 -5.68
CA GLY A 225 -30.57 0.59 -5.35
C GLY A 225 -30.11 -0.82 -5.05
N CYS A 226 -30.20 -1.24 -3.81
CA CYS A 226 -29.73 -2.52 -3.27
C CYS A 226 -30.23 -3.81 -3.96
N MET A 227 -30.91 -3.76 -5.10
CA MET A 227 -31.51 -4.94 -5.74
C MET A 227 -31.22 -5.10 -7.23
N ALA A 228 -30.54 -4.17 -7.87
CA ALA A 228 -30.15 -4.35 -9.27
C ALA A 228 -28.72 -3.82 -9.43
N ARG A 229 -27.78 -4.69 -9.75
CA ARG A 229 -26.50 -4.32 -10.35
C ARG A 229 -26.76 -3.72 -11.74
N HIS A 230 -27.33 -2.55 -11.79
CA HIS A 230 -27.23 -1.71 -12.96
C HIS A 230 -25.90 -0.96 -12.81
N VAL A 231 -24.87 -1.62 -13.29
CA VAL A 231 -23.61 -0.95 -13.64
C VAL A 231 -24.01 0.13 -14.65
N ASP A 232 -23.75 1.39 -14.37
CA ASP A 232 -23.83 2.45 -15.36
C ASP A 232 -22.64 2.27 -16.32
N ALA A 233 -22.82 1.38 -17.30
CA ALA A 233 -21.76 0.98 -18.22
C ALA A 233 -21.17 2.17 -19.00
N ASP A 234 -21.96 3.23 -19.26
CA ASP A 234 -21.50 4.41 -19.96
C ASP A 234 -20.65 5.30 -19.03
N GLY A 235 -21.02 5.44 -17.77
CA GLY A 235 -20.24 6.16 -16.76
C GLY A 235 -18.92 5.46 -16.45
N ASP A 236 -18.96 4.16 -16.21
CA ASP A 236 -17.76 3.34 -16.02
C ASP A 236 -16.78 3.47 -17.19
N CYS A 237 -17.28 3.42 -18.42
CA CYS A 237 -16.45 3.51 -19.63
C CYS A 237 -15.73 4.85 -19.69
N ARG A 238 -16.41 5.97 -19.39
CA ARG A 238 -15.82 7.30 -19.40
C ARG A 238 -14.77 7.48 -18.30
N CYS A 239 -15.04 7.03 -17.09
CA CYS A 239 -14.09 7.08 -15.99
C CYS A 239 -12.82 6.28 -16.32
N ARG A 240 -12.98 5.07 -16.87
CA ARG A 240 -11.85 4.23 -17.31
C ARG A 240 -11.03 4.85 -18.42
N ASP A 241 -11.66 5.55 -19.35
CA ASP A 241 -10.93 6.26 -20.42
C ASP A 241 -10.06 7.38 -19.85
N ILE A 242 -10.56 8.11 -18.83
CA ILE A 242 -9.77 9.13 -18.14
C ILE A 242 -8.62 8.47 -17.36
N ILE A 243 -8.89 7.42 -16.58
CA ILE A 243 -7.88 6.70 -15.80
C ILE A 243 -6.77 6.19 -16.72
N ARG A 244 -7.11 5.52 -17.82
CA ARG A 244 -6.13 5.03 -18.80
C ARG A 244 -5.34 6.12 -19.47
N ALA A 245 -5.91 7.31 -19.63
CA ALA A 245 -5.24 8.45 -20.24
C ALA A 245 -4.19 9.08 -19.33
N ILE A 246 -4.34 9.00 -18.01
CA ILE A 246 -3.44 9.60 -17.02
C ILE A 246 -2.51 8.59 -16.37
N ALA A 247 -2.85 7.30 -16.37
CA ALA A 247 -1.98 6.24 -15.86
C ALA A 247 -0.67 6.14 -16.66
N ASP A 248 0.37 5.64 -16.02
CA ASP A 248 1.61 5.29 -16.72
C ASP A 248 1.31 4.30 -17.86
N PRO A 249 1.91 4.43 -19.05
CA PRO A 249 1.68 3.49 -20.14
C PRO A 249 1.99 2.01 -19.83
N GLY A 250 2.80 1.76 -18.82
CA GLY A 250 3.10 0.41 -18.31
C GLY A 250 2.19 -0.05 -17.18
N ALA A 251 1.29 0.82 -16.71
CA ALA A 251 0.38 0.47 -15.62
C ALA A 251 -0.70 -0.52 -16.07
N ILE A 252 -1.08 -1.39 -15.14
CA ILE A 252 -2.15 -2.35 -15.35
C ILE A 252 -3.41 -1.86 -14.64
N VAL A 253 -4.41 -1.52 -15.44
CA VAL A 253 -5.74 -1.16 -14.95
C VAL A 253 -6.54 -2.45 -14.78
N CYS A 254 -7.00 -2.72 -13.56
CA CYS A 254 -7.77 -3.90 -13.19
C CYS A 254 -9.24 -3.49 -13.03
N GLU A 255 -10.11 -3.88 -13.95
CA GLU A 255 -11.49 -3.40 -14.06
C GLU A 255 -12.42 -3.81 -12.90
N ASP A 256 -12.02 -4.80 -12.10
CA ASP A 256 -12.70 -5.17 -10.85
C ASP A 256 -11.66 -5.56 -9.80
N ALA A 257 -11.55 -4.73 -8.78
CA ALA A 257 -10.62 -4.96 -7.67
C ALA A 257 -10.89 -6.26 -6.90
N HIS A 258 -12.14 -6.78 -6.94
CA HIS A 258 -12.50 -8.05 -6.28
C HIS A 258 -11.99 -9.29 -7.03
N GLU A 259 -11.63 -9.14 -8.30
CA GLU A 259 -11.00 -10.21 -9.09
C GLU A 259 -9.46 -10.22 -8.97
N VAL A 260 -8.89 -9.18 -8.36
CA VAL A 260 -7.43 -9.05 -8.19
C VAL A 260 -6.98 -9.75 -6.92
N THR A 261 -5.90 -10.52 -7.02
CA THR A 261 -5.30 -11.15 -5.85
C THR A 261 -4.04 -10.42 -5.42
N LEU A 262 -3.78 -10.39 -4.10
CA LEU A 262 -2.57 -9.79 -3.57
C LEU A 262 -1.29 -10.46 -4.13
N ARG A 263 -1.36 -11.76 -4.40
CA ARG A 263 -0.25 -12.50 -5.03
C ARG A 263 0.01 -12.07 -6.48
N ALA A 264 -1.05 -11.77 -7.24
CA ALA A 264 -0.91 -11.29 -8.61
C ALA A 264 -0.21 -9.93 -8.64
N LEU A 265 -0.58 -9.01 -7.74
CA LEU A 265 0.08 -7.71 -7.60
C LEU A 265 1.57 -7.85 -7.25
N ALA A 266 1.91 -8.80 -6.37
CA ALA A 266 3.30 -9.01 -5.95
C ALA A 266 4.18 -9.71 -7.00
N ALA A 267 3.61 -10.50 -7.91
CA ALA A 267 4.36 -11.35 -8.85
C ALA A 267 4.82 -10.63 -10.13
N GLN A 268 4.08 -9.65 -10.62
CA GLN A 268 4.23 -9.13 -12.00
C GLN A 268 5.56 -8.41 -12.28
N GLN A 269 6.25 -7.85 -11.29
CA GLN A 269 7.58 -7.27 -11.54
C GLN A 269 8.68 -8.31 -11.82
N GLN A 270 8.48 -9.57 -11.46
CA GLN A 270 9.46 -10.62 -11.77
C GLN A 270 9.51 -10.95 -13.25
N GLU A 271 8.35 -11.01 -13.90
CA GLU A 271 8.27 -11.33 -15.33
C GLU A 271 8.88 -10.23 -16.20
N GLN A 272 8.67 -8.94 -15.88
CA GLN A 272 9.26 -7.84 -16.63
C GLN A 272 10.80 -7.78 -16.49
N LYS A 273 11.36 -8.10 -15.33
CA LYS A 273 12.82 -8.16 -15.13
C LYS A 273 13.46 -9.34 -15.86
N GLU A 274 12.78 -10.46 -15.94
CA GLU A 274 13.26 -11.64 -16.68
C GLU A 274 13.23 -11.41 -18.19
N GLU A 275 12.19 -10.79 -18.73
CA GLU A 275 12.12 -10.42 -20.16
C GLU A 275 13.21 -9.45 -20.59
N LEU A 276 13.53 -8.44 -19.77
CA LEU A 276 14.61 -7.47 -20.01
C LEU A 276 16.01 -8.09 -19.91
N SER A 277 16.16 -9.16 -19.12
CA SER A 277 17.45 -9.87 -18.95
C SER A 277 17.74 -10.89 -20.06
N VAL A 278 16.74 -11.28 -20.83
CA VAL A 278 16.83 -12.32 -21.90
C VAL A 278 17.02 -11.70 -23.30
N SER A 279 16.98 -10.37 -23.46
CA SER A 279 17.29 -9.74 -24.78
C SER A 279 18.79 -9.89 -25.09
N PRO A 280 19.18 -10.71 -26.07
CA PRO A 280 20.57 -10.84 -26.48
C PRO A 280 21.03 -9.60 -27.24
N GLN A 281 22.24 -9.15 -26.92
CA GLN A 281 22.99 -8.13 -27.69
C GLN A 281 23.30 -8.62 -29.10
#